data_ca666835f8a1d6cde8ca3577b9f17eff
#
_entry.id   ca666835f8a1d6cde8ca3577b9f17eff
#
_cell.length_a   1.000
_cell.length_b   1.000
_cell.length_c   1.000
_cell.angle_alpha   90.00
_cell.angle_beta   90.00
_cell.angle_gamma   90.00
#
_symmetry.space_group_name_H-M   'P 1'
#
loop_
_entity.id
_entity.type
_entity.pdbx_description
1 polymer ?
#
loop_
_entity_poly.entity_id
_entity_poly.type
_entity_poly.pdbx_seq_one_letter_code
_entity_poly.pdbx_strand_id
1 'polypeptide(L)'
;MLDRKLLFITGKGGVGKSTVAASLARAAVAQGKKVLLCEMDAKGALSKLLQTTELGFVPREISPNLSAMTMNTQDALREYVGIFLKTPFIAAIPGLAGIFDFVADAAPGVKEVLVVGKLCYEVRKGNFDIVIVDAESTGHIVAQVAAPTTLRNFVPIGPLNEQTLWMTEILEDPQKTGVVVVATCEEMAVNEAIDLVAALQSKTNVDTAAIVVNRVPSEVFTKSQEVVFAQLNLAKNRSIVAKKIGSNIDLALQATDLGRARRNLATHHISWLRSGLAEMRPIEDFLLLPDFSYEASDVLVNKLSSELEAELS
;
A
#
# COMPACT_ATOMS: atom_id res chain seq x y z
N MET A 1 4.55 -9.45 9.27
CA MET A 1 4.09 -8.93 7.95
C MET A 1 5.02 -9.30 6.79
N LEU A 2 6.31 -8.96 6.81
CA LEU A 2 7.23 -9.18 5.67
C LEU A 2 7.59 -10.64 5.37
N ASP A 3 7.20 -11.61 6.19
CA ASP A 3 7.44 -13.05 5.91
C ASP A 3 6.44 -13.67 4.93
N ARG A 4 5.42 -12.92 4.55
CA ARG A 4 4.45 -13.32 3.54
C ARG A 4 5.06 -13.29 2.14
N LYS A 5 4.45 -13.98 1.20
CA LYS A 5 4.88 -14.07 -0.20
C LYS A 5 4.27 -12.99 -1.09
N LEU A 6 3.11 -12.45 -0.70
CA LEU A 6 2.35 -11.46 -1.46
C LEU A 6 1.71 -10.45 -0.51
N LEU A 7 2.04 -9.18 -0.69
CA LEU A 7 1.44 -8.08 0.06
C LEU A 7 0.80 -7.06 -0.89
N PHE A 8 -0.48 -6.80 -0.70
CA PHE A 8 -1.19 -5.73 -1.40
C PHE A 8 -1.21 -4.47 -0.52
N ILE A 9 -0.66 -3.37 -1.02
CA ILE A 9 -0.66 -2.08 -0.33
C ILE A 9 -1.78 -1.24 -0.93
N THR A 10 -2.82 -0.97 -0.17
CA THR A 10 -4.03 -0.27 -0.63
C THR A 10 -4.50 0.77 0.36
N GLY A 11 -5.50 1.55 -0.01
CA GLY A 11 -6.06 2.64 0.78
C GLY A 11 -6.64 3.73 -0.12
N LYS A 12 -7.17 4.80 0.47
CA LYS A 12 -7.71 5.95 -0.25
C LYS A 12 -6.71 6.56 -1.23
N GLY A 13 -7.21 7.23 -2.27
CA GLY A 13 -6.38 8.07 -3.15
C GLY A 13 -5.63 9.16 -2.35
N GLY A 14 -4.32 9.29 -2.57
CA GLY A 14 -3.51 10.34 -1.94
C GLY A 14 -2.90 10.03 -0.57
N VAL A 15 -3.23 8.92 0.09
CA VAL A 15 -2.67 8.56 1.41
C VAL A 15 -1.20 8.14 1.39
N GLY A 16 -0.59 7.95 0.21
CA GLY A 16 0.82 7.59 0.06
C GLY A 16 1.07 6.09 -0.12
N LYS A 17 0.12 5.32 -0.69
CA LYS A 17 0.27 3.89 -0.98
C LYS A 17 1.58 3.54 -1.67
N SER A 18 1.86 4.18 -2.80
CA SER A 18 3.08 3.94 -3.60
C SER A 18 4.36 4.19 -2.79
N THR A 19 4.36 5.24 -1.96
CA THR A 19 5.49 5.57 -1.08
C THR A 19 5.67 4.49 -0.02
N VAL A 20 4.59 4.05 0.63
CA VAL A 20 4.62 2.96 1.62
C VAL A 20 5.06 1.65 0.97
N ALA A 21 4.54 1.32 -0.23
CA ALA A 21 4.93 0.12 -0.97
C ALA A 21 6.44 0.12 -1.31
N ALA A 22 6.97 1.25 -1.81
CA ALA A 22 8.40 1.40 -2.11
C ALA A 22 9.27 1.31 -0.84
N SER A 23 8.79 1.89 0.27
CA SER A 23 9.50 1.84 1.57
C SER A 23 9.51 0.44 2.17
N LEU A 24 8.39 -0.29 2.11
CA LEU A 24 8.31 -1.69 2.52
C LEU A 24 9.21 -2.60 1.66
N ALA A 25 9.27 -2.33 0.35
CA ALA A 25 10.15 -3.06 -0.54
C ALA A 25 11.62 -2.89 -0.15
N ARG A 26 12.06 -1.67 0.18
CA ARG A 26 13.43 -1.41 0.67
C ARG A 26 13.69 -2.04 2.03
N ALA A 27 12.74 -1.95 2.97
CA ALA A 27 12.85 -2.60 4.27
C ALA A 27 12.99 -4.14 4.13
N ALA A 28 12.24 -4.76 3.22
CA ALA A 28 12.37 -6.18 2.94
C ALA A 28 13.75 -6.53 2.32
N VAL A 29 14.28 -5.69 1.43
CA VAL A 29 15.65 -5.84 0.88
C VAL A 29 16.71 -5.72 1.98
N ALA A 30 16.55 -4.78 2.92
CA ALA A 30 17.46 -4.61 4.05
C ALA A 30 17.48 -5.85 4.95
N GLN A 31 16.38 -6.60 5.04
CA GLN A 31 16.31 -7.93 5.69
C GLN A 31 16.88 -9.06 4.83
N GLY A 32 17.50 -8.77 3.68
CA GLY A 32 18.13 -9.75 2.79
C GLY A 32 17.18 -10.46 1.83
N LYS A 33 15.92 -10.04 1.72
CA LYS A 33 14.92 -10.66 0.84
C LYS A 33 15.06 -10.20 -0.61
N LYS A 34 14.79 -11.10 -1.56
CA LYS A 34 14.58 -10.76 -2.96
C LYS A 34 13.15 -10.28 -3.17
N VAL A 35 13.00 -9.04 -3.59
CA VAL A 35 11.71 -8.34 -3.66
C VAL A 35 11.31 -8.06 -5.09
N LEU A 36 10.05 -8.34 -5.44
CA LEU A 36 9.39 -7.79 -6.61
C LEU A 36 8.39 -6.71 -6.17
N LEU A 37 8.58 -5.48 -6.60
CA LEU A 37 7.63 -4.39 -6.41
C LEU A 37 6.83 -4.17 -7.69
N CYS A 38 5.49 -4.25 -7.59
CA CYS A 38 4.57 -4.18 -8.73
C CYS A 38 3.62 -2.98 -8.60
N GLU A 39 3.54 -2.14 -9.63
CA GLU A 39 2.55 -1.06 -9.76
C GLU A 39 1.33 -1.57 -10.57
N MET A 40 0.16 -1.57 -9.96
CA MET A 40 -1.06 -2.04 -10.65
C MET A 40 -1.68 -1.00 -11.58
N ASP A 41 -1.59 0.27 -11.21
CA ASP A 41 -2.18 1.37 -11.97
C ASP A 41 -1.08 2.17 -12.66
N ALA A 42 -0.56 1.67 -13.76
CA ALA A 42 0.62 2.12 -14.53
C ALA A 42 0.76 3.66 -14.72
N LYS A 43 0.66 4.42 -13.61
CA LYS A 43 0.79 5.89 -13.57
C LYS A 43 2.23 6.37 -13.47
N GLY A 44 3.18 5.44 -13.34
CA GLY A 44 4.61 5.75 -13.21
C GLY A 44 4.99 6.36 -11.86
N ALA A 45 4.20 6.09 -10.81
CA ALA A 45 4.51 6.54 -9.45
C ALA A 45 5.78 5.87 -8.91
N LEU A 46 5.90 4.56 -9.10
CA LEU A 46 7.07 3.80 -8.66
C LEU A 46 8.34 4.20 -9.42
N SER A 47 8.25 4.46 -10.73
CA SER A 47 9.42 4.93 -11.51
C SER A 47 10.01 6.21 -10.94
N LYS A 48 9.16 7.15 -10.52
CA LYS A 48 9.58 8.42 -9.89
C LYS A 48 10.16 8.19 -8.49
N LEU A 49 9.51 7.38 -7.66
CA LEU A 49 9.95 7.08 -6.29
C LEU A 49 11.28 6.32 -6.26
N LEU A 50 11.50 5.43 -7.22
CA LEU A 50 12.72 4.62 -7.35
C LEU A 50 13.79 5.30 -8.21
N GLN A 51 13.54 6.50 -8.74
CA GLN A 51 14.43 7.25 -9.63
C GLN A 51 14.94 6.40 -10.82
N THR A 52 14.03 5.68 -11.46
CA THR A 52 14.35 4.79 -12.56
C THR A 52 13.60 5.19 -13.83
N THR A 53 14.02 4.64 -14.97
CA THR A 53 13.28 4.77 -16.22
C THR A 53 11.92 4.05 -16.10
N GLU A 54 11.05 4.30 -17.07
CA GLU A 54 9.72 3.70 -17.12
C GLU A 54 9.77 2.18 -16.92
N LEU A 55 8.89 1.67 -16.06
CA LEU A 55 8.77 0.25 -15.77
C LEU A 55 7.87 -0.42 -16.81
N GLY A 56 8.21 -1.64 -17.19
CA GLY A 56 7.41 -2.47 -18.08
C GLY A 56 6.75 -3.64 -17.37
N PHE A 57 6.03 -4.46 -18.13
CA PHE A 57 5.34 -5.66 -17.64
C PHE A 57 6.30 -6.77 -17.19
N VAL A 58 7.51 -6.82 -17.73
CA VAL A 58 8.53 -7.80 -17.32
C VAL A 58 9.30 -7.25 -16.14
N PRO A 59 9.46 -8.03 -15.04
CA PRO A 59 10.27 -7.62 -13.90
C PRO A 59 11.67 -7.19 -14.31
N ARG A 60 12.11 -6.02 -13.86
CA ARG A 60 13.45 -5.47 -14.12
C ARG A 60 14.15 -5.18 -12.79
N GLU A 61 15.37 -5.60 -12.66
CA GLU A 61 16.22 -5.29 -11.50
C GLU A 61 16.51 -3.78 -11.47
N ILE A 62 16.20 -3.14 -10.34
CA ILE A 62 16.42 -1.72 -10.07
C ILE A 62 17.65 -1.50 -9.22
N SER A 63 17.85 -2.39 -8.25
CA SER A 63 19.03 -2.47 -7.40
C SER A 63 19.19 -3.91 -6.91
N PRO A 64 20.31 -4.28 -6.28
CA PRO A 64 20.51 -5.62 -5.76
C PRO A 64 19.32 -6.08 -4.90
N ASN A 65 18.77 -7.24 -5.24
CA ASN A 65 17.58 -7.84 -4.61
C ASN A 65 16.26 -7.07 -4.75
N LEU A 66 16.20 -5.95 -5.48
CA LEU A 66 14.97 -5.22 -5.76
C LEU A 66 14.69 -5.21 -7.25
N SER A 67 13.64 -5.89 -7.67
CA SER A 67 13.07 -5.79 -9.01
C SER A 67 11.75 -5.04 -8.98
N ALA A 68 11.41 -4.35 -10.07
CA ALA A 68 10.13 -3.68 -10.20
C ALA A 68 9.50 -3.93 -11.56
N MET A 69 8.16 -3.88 -11.60
CA MET A 69 7.36 -4.00 -12.80
C MET A 69 6.10 -3.16 -12.71
N THR A 70 5.45 -2.93 -13.83
CA THR A 70 4.10 -2.35 -13.87
C THR A 70 3.12 -3.34 -14.48
N MET A 71 1.92 -3.39 -13.92
CA MET A 71 0.87 -4.27 -14.42
C MET A 71 0.13 -3.63 -15.59
N ASN A 72 -0.14 -4.45 -16.59
CA ASN A 72 -0.95 -4.09 -17.74
C ASN A 72 -1.86 -5.28 -18.07
N THR A 73 -3.16 -5.05 -18.11
CA THR A 73 -4.16 -6.11 -18.34
C THR A 73 -3.97 -6.80 -19.68
N GLN A 74 -3.59 -6.06 -20.74
CA GLN A 74 -3.38 -6.63 -22.07
C GLN A 74 -2.16 -7.57 -22.10
N ASP A 75 -1.06 -7.17 -21.47
CA ASP A 75 0.14 -7.99 -21.38
C ASP A 75 -0.07 -9.20 -20.46
N ALA A 76 -0.80 -9.03 -19.34
CA ALA A 76 -1.20 -10.14 -18.47
C ALA A 76 -2.06 -11.17 -19.24
N LEU A 77 -2.98 -10.72 -20.07
CA LEU A 77 -3.80 -11.58 -20.91
C LEU A 77 -2.94 -12.32 -21.95
N ARG A 78 -2.03 -11.63 -22.63
CA ARG A 78 -1.11 -12.25 -23.61
C ARG A 78 -0.25 -13.34 -22.97
N GLU A 79 0.32 -13.06 -21.79
CA GLU A 79 1.12 -14.02 -21.05
C GLU A 79 0.25 -15.23 -20.61
N TYR A 80 -0.94 -14.99 -20.08
CA TYR A 80 -1.87 -16.04 -19.67
C TYR A 80 -2.22 -16.97 -20.84
N VAL A 81 -2.58 -16.40 -21.99
CA VAL A 81 -2.86 -17.17 -23.22
C VAL A 81 -1.65 -17.97 -23.68
N GLY A 82 -0.45 -17.37 -23.62
CA GLY A 82 0.80 -18.07 -23.98
C GLY A 82 1.09 -19.26 -23.07
N ILE A 83 0.85 -19.13 -21.77
CA ILE A 83 1.03 -20.20 -20.77
C ILE A 83 -0.03 -21.30 -20.97
N PHE A 84 -1.29 -20.91 -21.15
CA PHE A 84 -2.42 -21.83 -21.24
C PHE A 84 -2.40 -22.68 -22.51
N LEU A 85 -2.08 -22.04 -23.64
CA LEU A 85 -2.10 -22.72 -24.95
C LEU A 85 -0.77 -23.39 -25.29
N LYS A 86 0.26 -23.27 -24.44
CA LYS A 86 1.61 -23.83 -24.65
C LYS A 86 2.22 -23.53 -26.04
N THR A 87 1.70 -22.50 -26.72
CA THR A 87 2.13 -22.10 -28.06
C THR A 87 2.41 -20.59 -28.10
N PRO A 88 3.69 -20.17 -28.21
CA PRO A 88 4.04 -18.77 -28.27
C PRO A 88 3.52 -18.04 -29.52
N PHE A 89 3.10 -18.77 -30.55
CA PHE A 89 2.64 -18.23 -31.83
C PHE A 89 1.22 -17.64 -31.80
N ILE A 90 0.34 -18.11 -30.91
CA ILE A 90 -1.05 -17.64 -30.88
C ILE A 90 -1.15 -16.22 -30.30
N ALA A 91 -0.27 -15.85 -29.37
CA ALA A 91 -0.21 -14.49 -28.82
C ALA A 91 0.16 -13.41 -29.86
N ALA A 92 0.69 -13.82 -31.02
CA ALA A 92 1.14 -12.92 -32.10
C ALA A 92 0.13 -12.82 -33.27
N ILE A 93 -1.03 -13.47 -33.23
CA ILE A 93 -2.03 -13.41 -34.30
C ILE A 93 -2.72 -12.05 -34.29
N PRO A 94 -2.61 -11.25 -35.39
CA PRO A 94 -3.30 -9.96 -35.50
C PRO A 94 -4.82 -10.16 -35.37
N GLY A 95 -5.48 -9.35 -34.56
CA GLY A 95 -6.94 -9.43 -34.34
C GLY A 95 -7.38 -10.27 -33.15
N LEU A 96 -6.58 -11.21 -32.65
CA LEU A 96 -6.88 -11.95 -31.40
C LEU A 96 -6.91 -11.01 -30.18
N ALA A 97 -6.06 -9.97 -30.15
CA ALA A 97 -6.10 -8.97 -29.08
C ALA A 97 -7.47 -8.30 -28.96
N GLY A 98 -8.12 -7.95 -30.07
CA GLY A 98 -9.46 -7.36 -30.06
C GLY A 98 -10.56 -8.31 -29.58
N ILE A 99 -10.43 -9.62 -29.86
CA ILE A 99 -11.36 -10.63 -29.32
C ILE A 99 -11.14 -10.80 -27.82
N PHE A 100 -9.90 -10.77 -27.35
CA PHE A 100 -9.58 -10.87 -25.93
C PHE A 100 -9.96 -9.61 -25.15
N ASP A 101 -9.77 -8.43 -25.72
CA ASP A 101 -10.26 -7.17 -25.14
C ASP A 101 -11.80 -7.21 -25.02
N PHE A 102 -12.49 -7.71 -26.03
CA PHE A 102 -13.94 -7.88 -26.00
C PHE A 102 -14.37 -8.86 -24.90
N VAL A 103 -13.70 -10.01 -24.75
CA VAL A 103 -14.02 -11.02 -23.71
C VAL A 103 -13.69 -10.46 -22.31
N ALA A 104 -12.55 -9.77 -22.16
CA ALA A 104 -12.17 -9.13 -20.90
C ALA A 104 -13.13 -8.01 -20.51
N ASP A 105 -13.67 -7.26 -21.48
CA ASP A 105 -14.64 -6.19 -21.25
C ASP A 105 -16.08 -6.72 -21.05
N ALA A 106 -16.41 -7.83 -21.68
CA ALA A 106 -17.76 -8.41 -21.64
C ALA A 106 -18.02 -9.29 -20.41
N ALA A 107 -16.96 -9.82 -19.76
CA ALA A 107 -17.10 -10.72 -18.61
C ALA A 107 -16.56 -10.03 -17.32
N PRO A 108 -17.46 -9.55 -16.43
CA PRO A 108 -17.06 -8.98 -15.15
C PRO A 108 -16.16 -9.93 -14.35
N GLY A 109 -15.07 -9.42 -13.78
CA GLY A 109 -14.13 -10.20 -12.97
C GLY A 109 -12.98 -10.86 -13.75
N VAL A 110 -13.03 -10.93 -15.09
CA VAL A 110 -11.94 -11.55 -15.88
C VAL A 110 -10.67 -10.71 -15.83
N LYS A 111 -10.76 -9.37 -15.91
CA LYS A 111 -9.61 -8.47 -15.80
C LYS A 111 -8.92 -8.63 -14.44
N GLU A 112 -9.72 -8.65 -13.38
CA GLU A 112 -9.24 -8.81 -12.01
C GLU A 112 -8.53 -10.14 -11.83
N VAL A 113 -9.08 -11.24 -12.34
CA VAL A 113 -8.46 -12.57 -12.28
C VAL A 113 -7.15 -12.61 -13.07
N LEU A 114 -7.06 -11.97 -14.23
CA LEU A 114 -5.81 -11.91 -15.00
C LEU A 114 -4.70 -11.18 -14.27
N VAL A 115 -5.03 -10.03 -13.68
CA VAL A 115 -4.07 -9.21 -12.92
C VAL A 115 -3.60 -9.94 -11.68
N VAL A 116 -4.53 -10.45 -10.87
CA VAL A 116 -4.19 -11.20 -9.65
C VAL A 116 -3.51 -12.53 -9.98
N GLY A 117 -3.92 -13.18 -11.06
CA GLY A 117 -3.30 -14.41 -11.57
C GLY A 117 -1.83 -14.24 -11.93
N LYS A 118 -1.46 -13.09 -12.54
CA LYS A 118 -0.05 -12.75 -12.80
C LYS A 118 0.74 -12.61 -11.51
N LEU A 119 0.20 -11.94 -10.50
CA LEU A 119 0.86 -11.78 -9.20
C LEU A 119 1.06 -13.13 -8.50
N CYS A 120 0.02 -13.94 -8.43
CA CYS A 120 0.09 -15.30 -7.89
C CYS A 120 1.08 -16.19 -8.67
N TYR A 121 1.19 -16.00 -9.99
CA TYR A 121 2.15 -16.72 -10.81
C TYR A 121 3.59 -16.34 -10.49
N GLU A 122 3.90 -15.05 -10.25
CA GLU A 122 5.24 -14.64 -9.79
C GLU A 122 5.57 -15.22 -8.41
N VAL A 123 4.61 -15.27 -7.49
CA VAL A 123 4.77 -15.98 -6.21
C VAL A 123 5.07 -17.46 -6.43
N ARG A 124 4.32 -18.13 -7.30
CA ARG A 124 4.47 -19.56 -7.59
C ARG A 124 5.81 -19.90 -8.27
N LYS A 125 6.33 -19.00 -9.10
CA LYS A 125 7.68 -19.16 -9.70
C LYS A 125 8.78 -19.24 -8.65
N GLY A 126 8.61 -18.60 -7.50
CA GLY A 126 9.60 -18.62 -6.41
C GLY A 126 10.89 -17.86 -6.71
N ASN A 127 10.90 -16.97 -7.71
CA ASN A 127 12.08 -16.16 -8.05
C ASN A 127 12.33 -15.05 -7.03
N PHE A 128 11.29 -14.65 -6.29
CA PHE A 128 11.28 -13.61 -5.28
C PHE A 128 10.82 -14.18 -3.93
N ASP A 129 11.39 -13.67 -2.85
CA ASP A 129 10.97 -14.05 -1.50
C ASP A 129 9.63 -13.42 -1.14
N ILE A 130 9.39 -12.20 -1.65
CA ILE A 130 8.14 -11.45 -1.46
C ILE A 130 7.80 -10.62 -2.72
N VAL A 131 6.52 -10.57 -3.05
CA VAL A 131 5.92 -9.69 -4.04
C VAL A 131 5.12 -8.61 -3.31
N ILE A 132 5.49 -7.34 -3.47
CA ILE A 132 4.81 -6.18 -2.89
C ILE A 132 4.09 -5.45 -4.01
N VAL A 133 2.80 -5.22 -3.83
CA VAL A 133 1.92 -4.67 -4.86
C VAL A 133 1.43 -3.30 -4.42
N ASP A 134 1.80 -2.25 -5.14
CA ASP A 134 1.15 -0.94 -5.07
C ASP A 134 -0.21 -1.06 -5.76
N ALA A 135 -1.24 -1.39 -4.96
CA ALA A 135 -2.55 -1.74 -5.45
C ALA A 135 -3.40 -0.50 -5.73
N GLU A 136 -4.46 -0.69 -6.49
CA GLU A 136 -5.46 0.33 -6.74
C GLU A 136 -6.12 0.82 -5.44
N SER A 137 -6.89 1.90 -5.52
CA SER A 137 -7.59 2.47 -4.37
C SER A 137 -8.70 1.56 -3.85
N THR A 138 -9.19 1.86 -2.66
CA THR A 138 -10.11 1.07 -1.82
C THR A 138 -11.27 0.38 -2.54
N GLY A 139 -11.85 1.00 -3.59
CA GLY A 139 -13.00 0.43 -4.30
C GLY A 139 -12.70 -0.82 -5.14
N HIS A 140 -11.46 -0.98 -5.62
CA HIS A 140 -11.09 -2.02 -6.57
C HIS A 140 -10.46 -3.26 -5.92
N ILE A 141 -9.67 -3.07 -4.86
CA ILE A 141 -8.90 -4.17 -4.26
C ILE A 141 -9.77 -5.34 -3.78
N VAL A 142 -10.92 -5.07 -3.17
CA VAL A 142 -11.84 -6.11 -2.68
C VAL A 142 -12.33 -6.98 -3.85
N ALA A 143 -12.71 -6.35 -4.97
CA ALA A 143 -13.12 -7.08 -6.17
C ALA A 143 -11.96 -7.88 -6.77
N GLN A 144 -10.76 -7.30 -6.80
CA GLN A 144 -9.56 -7.95 -7.34
C GLN A 144 -9.20 -9.22 -6.56
N VAL A 145 -9.10 -9.14 -5.23
CA VAL A 145 -8.72 -10.31 -4.42
C VAL A 145 -9.84 -11.34 -4.30
N ALA A 146 -11.12 -10.93 -4.47
CA ALA A 146 -12.27 -11.83 -4.48
C ALA A 146 -12.49 -12.51 -5.84
N ALA A 147 -11.93 -11.97 -6.93
CA ALA A 147 -12.25 -12.39 -8.30
C ALA A 147 -12.00 -13.89 -8.57
N PRO A 148 -10.88 -14.51 -8.13
CA PRO A 148 -10.65 -15.93 -8.35
C PRO A 148 -11.72 -16.82 -7.69
N THR A 149 -12.08 -16.54 -6.45
CA THR A 149 -13.12 -17.25 -5.70
C THR A 149 -14.50 -17.03 -6.33
N THR A 150 -14.80 -15.82 -6.73
CA THR A 150 -16.05 -15.48 -7.43
C THR A 150 -16.18 -16.25 -8.75
N LEU A 151 -15.14 -16.22 -9.59
CA LEU A 151 -15.14 -16.91 -10.87
C LEU A 151 -15.26 -18.42 -10.70
N ARG A 152 -14.60 -19.00 -9.71
CA ARG A 152 -14.71 -20.43 -9.38
C ARG A 152 -16.13 -20.85 -9.00
N ASN A 153 -16.89 -19.99 -8.32
CA ASN A 153 -18.29 -20.26 -7.99
C ASN A 153 -19.20 -20.25 -9.23
N PHE A 154 -18.87 -19.47 -10.26
CA PHE A 154 -19.60 -19.47 -11.53
C PHE A 154 -19.23 -20.63 -12.46
N VAL A 155 -17.96 -21.09 -12.40
CA VAL A 155 -17.44 -22.15 -13.27
C VAL A 155 -16.83 -23.25 -12.40
N PRO A 156 -17.67 -24.15 -11.84
CA PRO A 156 -17.22 -25.12 -10.83
C PRO A 156 -16.36 -26.26 -11.36
N ILE A 157 -16.30 -26.47 -12.71
CA ILE A 157 -15.59 -27.59 -13.33
C ILE A 157 -14.81 -27.10 -14.55
N GLY A 158 -13.66 -27.73 -14.83
CA GLY A 158 -12.84 -27.50 -16.01
C GLY A 158 -11.56 -26.68 -15.75
N PRO A 159 -10.79 -26.43 -16.84
CA PRO A 159 -9.45 -25.82 -16.72
C PRO A 159 -9.44 -24.45 -16.01
N LEU A 160 -10.49 -23.67 -16.17
CA LEU A 160 -10.60 -22.37 -15.51
C LEU A 160 -10.76 -22.50 -13.98
N ASN A 161 -11.50 -23.51 -13.52
CA ASN A 161 -11.62 -23.82 -12.10
C ASN A 161 -10.27 -24.24 -11.50
N GLU A 162 -9.52 -25.08 -12.20
CA GLU A 162 -8.17 -25.49 -11.76
C GLU A 162 -7.22 -24.31 -11.68
N GLN A 163 -7.30 -23.36 -12.62
CA GLN A 163 -6.48 -22.15 -12.59
C GLN A 163 -6.86 -21.21 -11.45
N THR A 164 -8.12 -21.06 -11.12
CA THR A 164 -8.56 -20.21 -10.00
C THR A 164 -8.34 -20.87 -8.64
N LEU A 165 -8.32 -22.21 -8.57
CA LEU A 165 -8.09 -22.95 -7.33
C LEU A 165 -6.73 -22.59 -6.69
N TRP A 166 -5.63 -22.76 -7.42
CA TRP A 166 -4.31 -22.47 -6.89
C TRP A 166 -4.08 -20.96 -6.58
N MET A 167 -4.78 -20.06 -7.31
CA MET A 167 -4.78 -18.64 -6.99
C MET A 167 -5.44 -18.40 -5.62
N THR A 168 -6.60 -19.01 -5.39
CA THR A 168 -7.32 -18.95 -4.12
C THR A 168 -6.48 -19.50 -2.97
N GLU A 169 -5.79 -20.63 -3.16
CA GLU A 169 -4.89 -21.22 -2.16
C GLU A 169 -3.71 -20.31 -1.78
N ILE A 170 -3.27 -19.42 -2.68
CA ILE A 170 -2.24 -18.42 -2.36
C ILE A 170 -2.88 -17.22 -1.65
N LEU A 171 -4.00 -16.71 -2.17
CA LEU A 171 -4.64 -15.49 -1.68
C LEU A 171 -5.25 -15.64 -0.29
N GLU A 172 -5.89 -16.77 0.00
CA GLU A 172 -6.62 -17.01 1.25
C GLU A 172 -5.72 -17.60 2.36
N ASP A 173 -4.47 -17.92 2.05
CA ASP A 173 -3.50 -18.36 3.05
C ASP A 173 -2.88 -17.13 3.76
N PRO A 174 -3.19 -16.87 5.04
CA PRO A 174 -2.69 -15.71 5.76
C PRO A 174 -1.19 -15.72 5.99
N GLN A 175 -0.54 -16.88 5.83
CA GLN A 175 0.93 -16.97 5.87
C GLN A 175 1.58 -16.58 4.53
N LYS A 176 0.82 -16.64 3.44
CA LYS A 176 1.32 -16.28 2.11
C LYS A 176 0.90 -14.89 1.67
N THR A 177 -0.35 -14.51 1.91
CA THR A 177 -0.91 -13.26 1.38
C THR A 177 -1.49 -12.39 2.49
N GLY A 178 -1.38 -11.08 2.33
CA GLY A 178 -2.02 -10.12 3.18
C GLY A 178 -2.25 -8.78 2.51
N VAL A 179 -3.23 -8.05 3.02
CA VAL A 179 -3.52 -6.67 2.62
C VAL A 179 -3.02 -5.71 3.68
N VAL A 180 -2.25 -4.71 3.28
CA VAL A 180 -1.82 -3.59 4.11
C VAL A 180 -2.70 -2.41 3.76
N VAL A 181 -3.47 -1.92 4.72
CA VAL A 181 -4.36 -0.76 4.54
C VAL A 181 -3.65 0.49 5.00
N VAL A 182 -3.41 1.42 4.07
CA VAL A 182 -2.77 2.71 4.33
C VAL A 182 -3.83 3.79 4.51
N ALA A 183 -3.74 4.53 5.60
CA ALA A 183 -4.56 5.71 5.89
C ALA A 183 -3.68 6.91 6.24
N THR A 184 -4.25 8.11 6.26
CA THR A 184 -3.69 9.30 6.89
C THR A 184 -4.52 9.66 8.13
N CYS A 185 -4.02 10.61 8.96
CA CYS A 185 -4.72 11.08 10.15
C CYS A 185 -5.86 12.06 9.79
N GLU A 186 -6.64 11.75 8.76
CA GLU A 186 -7.75 12.55 8.27
C GLU A 186 -9.05 11.76 8.36
N GLU A 187 -10.16 12.43 8.72
CA GLU A 187 -11.46 11.82 8.95
C GLU A 187 -11.90 10.90 7.81
N MET A 188 -11.86 11.38 6.57
CA MET A 188 -12.28 10.58 5.41
C MET A 188 -11.37 9.37 5.17
N ALA A 189 -10.05 9.51 5.38
CA ALA A 189 -9.12 8.40 5.17
C ALA A 189 -9.28 7.31 6.23
N VAL A 190 -9.58 7.72 7.46
CA VAL A 190 -9.89 6.82 8.58
C VAL A 190 -11.18 6.04 8.33
N ASN A 191 -12.27 6.73 7.94
CA ASN A 191 -13.53 6.06 7.63
C ASN A 191 -13.40 5.08 6.48
N GLU A 192 -12.76 5.48 5.38
CA GLU A 192 -12.53 4.58 4.25
C GLU A 192 -11.65 3.37 4.62
N ALA A 193 -10.69 3.53 5.54
CA ALA A 193 -9.87 2.41 6.02
C ALA A 193 -10.71 1.42 6.84
N ILE A 194 -11.59 1.91 7.74
CA ILE A 194 -12.52 1.07 8.51
C ILE A 194 -13.46 0.32 7.57
N ASP A 195 -14.10 1.03 6.63
CA ASP A 195 -15.01 0.44 5.66
C ASP A 195 -14.31 -0.61 4.77
N LEU A 196 -13.07 -0.34 4.36
CA LEU A 196 -12.28 -1.28 3.56
C LEU A 196 -11.96 -2.56 4.34
N VAL A 197 -11.52 -2.46 5.59
CA VAL A 197 -11.24 -3.64 6.43
C VAL A 197 -12.52 -4.45 6.62
N ALA A 198 -13.65 -3.80 6.92
CA ALA A 198 -14.94 -4.45 7.03
C ALA A 198 -15.35 -5.17 5.73
N ALA A 199 -15.12 -4.52 4.58
CA ALA A 199 -15.41 -5.12 3.28
C ALA A 199 -14.50 -6.32 2.96
N LEU A 200 -13.20 -6.25 3.25
CA LEU A 200 -12.26 -7.35 3.09
C LEU A 200 -12.70 -8.55 3.94
N GLN A 201 -13.01 -8.32 5.22
CA GLN A 201 -13.41 -9.37 6.15
C GLN A 201 -14.77 -10.00 5.87
N SER A 202 -15.71 -9.24 5.28
CA SER A 202 -17.05 -9.73 4.98
C SER A 202 -17.18 -10.36 3.59
N LYS A 203 -16.37 -9.93 2.62
CA LYS A 203 -16.51 -10.33 1.21
C LYS A 203 -15.39 -11.25 0.73
N THR A 204 -14.32 -11.41 1.51
CA THR A 204 -13.16 -12.21 1.13
C THR A 204 -12.63 -13.01 2.33
N ASN A 205 -11.79 -14.01 2.05
CA ASN A 205 -11.01 -14.72 3.07
C ASN A 205 -9.56 -14.22 3.13
N VAL A 206 -9.24 -13.15 2.40
CA VAL A 206 -7.87 -12.58 2.38
C VAL A 206 -7.63 -11.81 3.66
N ASP A 207 -6.47 -12.03 4.26
CA ASP A 207 -6.12 -11.46 5.55
C ASP A 207 -5.73 -9.98 5.46
N THR A 208 -6.11 -9.18 6.46
CA THR A 208 -5.61 -7.82 6.66
C THR A 208 -4.34 -7.89 7.51
N ALA A 209 -3.18 -7.83 6.86
CA ALA A 209 -1.89 -8.03 7.50
C ALA A 209 -1.48 -6.86 8.41
N ALA A 210 -1.81 -5.62 8.00
CA ALA A 210 -1.43 -4.43 8.76
C ALA A 210 -2.32 -3.22 8.43
N ILE A 211 -2.36 -2.30 9.39
CA ILE A 211 -2.80 -0.92 9.17
C ILE A 211 -1.57 -0.02 9.26
N VAL A 212 -1.37 0.83 8.26
CA VAL A 212 -0.31 1.83 8.23
C VAL A 212 -0.93 3.22 8.23
N VAL A 213 -0.77 3.95 9.33
CA VAL A 213 -1.15 5.36 9.40
C VAL A 213 0.04 6.20 8.98
N ASN A 214 -0.04 6.76 7.78
CA ASN A 214 1.02 7.53 7.16
C ASN A 214 0.87 9.04 7.48
N ARG A 215 1.97 9.79 7.38
CA ARG A 215 2.02 11.24 7.62
C ARG A 215 1.51 11.63 9.01
N VAL A 216 1.93 10.90 10.02
CA VAL A 216 1.61 11.24 11.41
C VAL A 216 2.44 12.46 11.81
N PRO A 217 1.81 13.59 12.19
CA PRO A 217 2.55 14.77 12.64
C PRO A 217 3.40 14.45 13.86
N SER A 218 4.65 14.92 13.89
CA SER A 218 5.54 14.75 15.02
C SER A 218 5.01 15.45 16.28
N GLU A 219 5.40 14.95 17.44
CA GLU A 219 5.19 15.68 18.70
C GLU A 219 6.00 16.97 18.67
N VAL A 220 5.34 18.10 18.91
CA VAL A 220 5.99 19.41 18.90
C VAL A 220 6.84 19.58 20.15
N PHE A 221 6.38 19.05 21.28
CA PHE A 221 7.01 19.18 22.59
C PHE A 221 6.96 17.87 23.39
N THR A 222 8.00 17.68 24.20
CA THR A 222 7.95 16.73 25.32
C THR A 222 7.05 17.29 26.44
N LYS A 223 6.63 16.43 27.37
CA LYS A 223 5.79 16.83 28.52
C LYS A 223 6.38 17.98 29.32
N SER A 224 7.70 18.03 29.50
CA SER A 224 8.38 19.12 30.20
C SER A 224 8.38 20.42 29.41
N GLN A 225 8.55 20.35 28.09
CA GLN A 225 8.50 21.50 27.18
C GLN A 225 7.09 22.10 27.08
N GLU A 226 6.04 21.29 27.18
CA GLU A 226 4.64 21.73 27.23
C GLU A 226 4.40 22.70 28.41
N VAL A 227 4.96 22.39 29.59
CA VAL A 227 4.83 23.24 30.76
C VAL A 227 5.51 24.60 30.50
N VAL A 228 6.70 24.58 29.90
CA VAL A 228 7.44 25.82 29.55
C VAL A 228 6.65 26.63 28.51
N PHE A 229 6.12 25.96 27.49
CA PHE A 229 5.32 26.61 26.44
C PHE A 229 4.06 27.28 27.01
N ALA A 230 3.35 26.61 27.94
CA ALA A 230 2.19 27.17 28.61
C ALA A 230 2.56 28.45 29.38
N GLN A 231 3.72 28.48 30.03
CA GLN A 231 4.23 29.68 30.71
C GLN A 231 4.61 30.81 29.72
N LEU A 232 5.19 30.48 28.58
CA LEU A 232 5.52 31.46 27.53
C LEU A 232 4.25 32.08 26.91
N ASN A 233 3.15 31.38 26.87
CA ASN A 233 1.87 31.90 26.36
C ASN A 233 1.17 32.88 27.27
N LEU A 234 1.60 33.04 28.52
CA LEU A 234 1.08 34.08 29.40
C LEU A 234 1.50 35.49 28.92
N ALA A 235 0.55 36.42 28.83
CA ALA A 235 0.77 37.77 28.27
C ALA A 235 1.98 38.49 28.86
N LYS A 236 2.19 38.34 30.17
CA LYS A 236 3.35 38.92 30.87
C LYS A 236 4.67 38.38 30.34
N ASN A 237 4.77 37.04 30.14
CA ASN A 237 5.99 36.38 29.69
C ASN A 237 6.24 36.66 28.21
N ARG A 238 5.19 36.66 27.39
CA ARG A 238 5.27 37.04 25.95
C ARG A 238 5.90 38.41 25.77
N SER A 239 5.45 39.41 26.52
CA SER A 239 6.01 40.78 26.45
C SER A 239 7.49 40.84 26.83
N ILE A 240 7.92 40.04 27.82
CA ILE A 240 9.35 39.95 28.24
C ILE A 240 10.20 39.32 27.14
N VAL A 241 9.70 38.21 26.57
CA VAL A 241 10.42 37.48 25.51
C VAL A 241 10.48 38.31 24.24
N ALA A 242 9.38 38.95 23.84
CA ALA A 242 9.34 39.85 22.68
C ALA A 242 10.35 41.00 22.77
N LYS A 243 10.57 41.55 23.95
CA LYS A 243 11.60 42.57 24.17
C LYS A 243 13.02 42.04 23.98
N LYS A 244 13.28 40.75 24.23
CA LYS A 244 14.63 40.13 24.13
C LYS A 244 14.95 39.57 22.75
N ILE A 245 13.99 38.95 22.07
CA ILE A 245 14.20 38.24 20.80
C ILE A 245 13.45 38.85 19.61
N GLY A 246 12.68 39.92 19.83
CA GLY A 246 11.94 40.63 18.79
C GLY A 246 10.47 40.17 18.63
N SER A 247 9.73 40.87 17.78
CA SER A 247 8.28 40.68 17.56
C SER A 247 7.91 39.37 16.89
N ASN A 248 8.87 38.67 16.29
CA ASN A 248 8.61 37.37 15.60
C ASN A 248 8.20 36.24 16.55
N ILE A 249 8.27 36.44 17.85
CA ILE A 249 7.82 35.49 18.88
C ILE A 249 6.34 35.11 18.67
N ASP A 250 5.49 36.07 18.28
CA ASP A 250 4.07 35.81 18.11
C ASP A 250 3.79 34.86 16.93
N LEU A 251 4.52 35.00 15.83
CA LEU A 251 4.45 34.06 14.70
C LEU A 251 4.92 32.66 15.10
N ALA A 252 6.02 32.57 15.86
CA ALA A 252 6.54 31.28 16.33
C ALA A 252 5.55 30.58 17.26
N LEU A 253 4.91 31.31 18.18
CA LEU A 253 3.91 30.78 19.08
C LEU A 253 2.67 30.31 18.31
N GLN A 254 2.18 31.09 17.34
CA GLN A 254 1.04 30.70 16.49
C GLN A 254 1.34 29.45 15.65
N ALA A 255 2.52 29.37 15.03
CA ALA A 255 2.97 28.20 14.29
C ALA A 255 3.02 26.94 15.18
N THR A 256 3.50 27.11 16.40
CA THR A 256 3.58 26.05 17.41
C THR A 256 2.18 25.58 17.83
N ASP A 257 1.25 26.50 18.12
CA ASP A 257 -0.13 26.17 18.46
C ASP A 257 -0.83 25.43 17.32
N LEU A 258 -0.59 25.83 16.08
CA LEU A 258 -1.09 25.10 14.89
C LEU A 258 -0.53 23.68 14.80
N GLY A 259 0.79 23.52 15.03
CA GLY A 259 1.42 22.18 15.06
C GLY A 259 0.81 21.28 16.13
N ARG A 260 0.60 21.81 17.33
CA ARG A 260 -0.06 21.10 18.44
C ARG A 260 -1.51 20.72 18.11
N ALA A 261 -2.28 21.64 17.54
CA ALA A 261 -3.65 21.37 17.13
C ALA A 261 -3.73 20.26 16.08
N ARG A 262 -2.84 20.27 15.08
CA ARG A 262 -2.71 19.20 14.07
C ARG A 262 -2.36 17.87 14.72
N ARG A 263 -1.40 17.84 15.66
CA ARG A 263 -1.03 16.60 16.37
C ARG A 263 -2.19 16.05 17.21
N ASN A 264 -2.90 16.91 17.94
CA ASN A 264 -4.05 16.51 18.75
C ASN A 264 -5.17 15.93 17.89
N LEU A 265 -5.47 16.55 16.74
CA LEU A 265 -6.46 16.05 15.77
C LEU A 265 -6.03 14.70 15.20
N ALA A 266 -4.75 14.56 14.84
CA ALA A 266 -4.21 13.28 14.37
C ALA A 266 -4.35 12.18 15.42
N THR A 267 -4.04 12.46 16.68
CA THR A 267 -4.20 11.51 17.80
C THR A 267 -5.67 11.10 17.97
N HIS A 268 -6.60 12.04 17.82
CA HIS A 268 -8.04 11.74 17.86
C HIS A 268 -8.45 10.78 16.73
N HIS A 269 -8.04 11.06 15.49
CA HIS A 269 -8.35 10.21 14.35
C HIS A 269 -7.69 8.82 14.42
N ILE A 270 -6.46 8.72 14.94
CA ILE A 270 -5.80 7.43 15.20
C ILE A 270 -6.59 6.61 16.23
N SER A 271 -7.04 7.27 17.31
CA SER A 271 -7.86 6.62 18.34
C SER A 271 -9.19 6.15 17.78
N TRP A 272 -9.81 6.97 16.92
CA TRP A 272 -11.05 6.58 16.22
C TRP A 272 -10.84 5.38 15.30
N LEU A 273 -9.78 5.38 14.48
CA LEU A 273 -9.42 4.23 13.64
C LEU A 273 -9.27 2.96 14.49
N ARG A 274 -8.51 3.01 15.58
CA ARG A 274 -8.34 1.87 16.48
C ARG A 274 -9.66 1.36 17.06
N SER A 275 -10.53 2.28 17.49
CA SER A 275 -11.84 1.93 18.03
C SER A 275 -12.75 1.30 16.99
N GLY A 276 -12.75 1.84 15.74
CA GLY A 276 -13.54 1.28 14.64
C GLY A 276 -13.08 -0.12 14.19
N LEU A 277 -11.83 -0.46 14.43
CA LEU A 277 -11.27 -1.78 14.11
C LEU A 277 -11.36 -2.79 15.26
N ALA A 278 -11.70 -2.35 16.48
CA ALA A 278 -11.64 -3.18 17.69
C ALA A 278 -12.62 -4.38 17.69
N GLU A 279 -13.73 -4.29 16.96
CA GLU A 279 -14.73 -5.36 16.82
C GLU A 279 -14.47 -6.28 15.62
N MET A 280 -13.43 -6.01 14.84
CA MET A 280 -13.05 -6.77 13.66
C MET A 280 -12.11 -7.92 14.01
N ARG A 281 -11.82 -8.81 13.04
CA ARG A 281 -10.79 -9.83 13.24
C ARG A 281 -9.46 -9.13 13.61
N PRO A 282 -8.68 -9.68 14.53
CA PRO A 282 -7.41 -9.07 14.96
C PRO A 282 -6.50 -8.76 13.78
N ILE A 283 -5.90 -7.57 13.81
CA ILE A 283 -4.87 -7.13 12.85
C ILE A 283 -3.57 -7.08 13.63
N GLU A 284 -2.56 -7.82 13.16
CA GLU A 284 -1.31 -8.00 13.91
C GLU A 284 -0.52 -6.70 14.02
N ASP A 285 -0.35 -5.98 12.90
CA ASP A 285 0.50 -4.81 12.81
C ASP A 285 -0.31 -3.52 12.68
N PHE A 286 -0.05 -2.54 13.54
CA PHE A 286 -0.61 -1.19 13.48
C PHE A 286 0.53 -0.16 13.57
N LEU A 287 0.98 0.29 12.40
CA LEU A 287 2.21 1.09 12.23
C LEU A 287 1.89 2.57 12.08
N LEU A 288 2.68 3.42 12.71
CA LEU A 288 2.58 4.88 12.64
C LEU A 288 3.81 5.45 11.95
N LEU A 289 3.67 5.95 10.73
CA LEU A 289 4.77 6.52 9.96
C LEU A 289 4.79 8.05 10.08
N PRO A 290 5.94 8.65 10.46
CA PRO A 290 6.08 10.09 10.57
C PRO A 290 5.82 10.85 9.26
N ASP A 291 5.44 12.13 9.39
CA ASP A 291 5.28 13.02 8.24
C ASP A 291 6.63 13.55 7.75
N PHE A 292 7.14 12.93 6.69
CA PHE A 292 8.32 13.37 5.95
C PHE A 292 7.96 13.94 4.57
N SER A 293 6.73 14.41 4.37
CA SER A 293 6.24 14.87 3.06
C SER A 293 6.98 16.09 2.48
N TYR A 294 7.83 16.74 3.26
CA TYR A 294 8.71 17.83 2.85
C TYR A 294 10.06 17.37 2.26
N GLU A 295 10.36 16.06 2.32
CA GLU A 295 11.60 15.50 1.79
C GLU A 295 11.49 15.17 0.30
N ALA A 296 12.63 15.12 -0.39
CA ALA A 296 12.69 14.59 -1.75
C ALA A 296 12.31 13.11 -1.78
N SER A 297 11.78 12.62 -2.91
CA SER A 297 11.14 11.30 -3.00
C SER A 297 12.04 10.13 -2.57
N ASP A 298 13.32 10.17 -2.92
CA ASP A 298 14.29 9.14 -2.57
C ASP A 298 14.67 9.16 -1.07
N VAL A 299 14.84 10.37 -0.52
CA VAL A 299 15.09 10.59 0.92
C VAL A 299 13.87 10.14 1.73
N LEU A 300 12.67 10.51 1.28
CA LEU A 300 11.41 10.10 1.88
C LEU A 300 11.29 8.58 1.98
N VAL A 301 11.49 7.87 0.86
CA VAL A 301 11.38 6.39 0.82
C VAL A 301 12.42 5.74 1.73
N ASN A 302 13.67 6.26 1.77
CA ASN A 302 14.71 5.74 2.66
C ASN A 302 14.39 5.96 4.15
N LYS A 303 13.93 7.17 4.52
CA LYS A 303 13.55 7.47 5.91
C LYS A 303 12.39 6.57 6.37
N LEU A 304 11.36 6.44 5.55
CA LEU A 304 10.22 5.56 5.86
C LEU A 304 10.61 4.08 5.90
N SER A 305 11.57 3.64 5.06
CA SER A 305 12.12 2.29 5.13
C SER A 305 12.77 2.03 6.48
N SER A 306 13.60 2.95 6.97
CA SER A 306 14.26 2.82 8.27
C SER A 306 13.26 2.81 9.44
N GLU A 307 12.20 3.62 9.39
CA GLU A 307 11.12 3.57 10.38
C GLU A 307 10.40 2.20 10.36
N LEU A 308 10.09 1.69 9.17
CA LEU A 308 9.45 0.38 9.00
C LEU A 308 10.37 -0.77 9.46
N GLU A 309 11.67 -0.69 9.24
CA GLU A 309 12.63 -1.67 9.75
C GLU A 309 12.65 -1.70 11.29
N ALA A 310 12.59 -0.52 11.92
CA ALA A 310 12.57 -0.42 13.38
C ALA A 310 11.26 -0.95 14.00
N GLU A 311 10.12 -0.74 13.33
CA GLU A 311 8.81 -1.19 13.80
C GLU A 311 8.57 -2.69 13.54
N LEU A 312 9.23 -3.29 12.54
CA LEU A 312 9.02 -4.68 12.10
C LEU A 312 10.15 -5.64 12.57
N SER A 313 11.15 -5.15 13.29
CA SER A 313 12.21 -5.95 13.92
C SER A 313 11.83 -6.35 15.35
#